data_d0ef5fd72fd088f32c46cba5dd1a365a
#
_entry.id   d0ef5fd72fd088f32c46cba5dd1a365a
#
_cell.length_a   1.000
_cell.length_b   1.000
_cell.length_c   1.000
_cell.angle_alpha   90.00
_cell.angle_beta   90.00
_cell.angle_gamma   90.00
#
_symmetry.space_group_name_H-M   'P 1'
#
loop_
_entity.id
_entity.type
_entity.pdbx_description
1 polymer ?
#
loop_
_entity_poly.entity_id
_entity_poly.type
_entity_poly.pdbx_seq_one_letter_code
_entity_poly.pdbx_strand_id
1 'polypeptide(L)'
;MEDLINFVINLADEELYEFLDGDSKEFFLHGGCYEFSEIIKGCIKDSRVVINNENTHCGILFERKIYDASGKVKNPQDFKVANKDDMAYMEDRFGIPEKHMVKGKTISDFMIAKIKECNIGKLIERIEGEER
;
A
#
# COMPACT_ATOMS: atom_id res chain seq x y z
N MET A 1 -5.52 8.53 -8.35
CA MET A 1 -4.81 7.47 -7.59
C MET A 1 -3.33 7.35 -7.96
N GLU A 2 -2.99 7.47 -9.24
CA GLU A 2 -1.59 7.42 -9.68
C GLU A 2 -0.70 8.44 -8.97
N ASP A 3 -1.19 9.65 -8.80
CA ASP A 3 -0.43 10.70 -8.12
C ASP A 3 -0.14 10.35 -6.66
N LEU A 4 -1.10 9.74 -5.98
CA LEU A 4 -0.91 9.30 -4.60
C LEU A 4 0.12 8.17 -4.53
N ILE A 5 0.02 7.21 -5.44
CA ILE A 5 0.97 6.09 -5.49
C ILE A 5 2.40 6.62 -5.71
N ASN A 6 2.57 7.53 -6.66
CA ASN A 6 3.88 8.13 -6.92
C ASN A 6 4.39 8.93 -5.73
N PHE A 7 3.50 9.66 -5.05
CA PHE A 7 3.87 10.39 -3.85
C PHE A 7 4.37 9.45 -2.75
N VAL A 8 3.66 8.36 -2.51
CA VAL A 8 4.04 7.37 -1.49
C VAL A 8 5.39 6.75 -1.82
N ILE A 9 5.60 6.36 -3.08
CA ILE A 9 6.87 5.76 -3.50
C ILE A 9 8.03 6.73 -3.32
N ASN A 10 7.85 7.99 -3.75
CA ASN A 10 8.92 9.00 -3.62
C ASN A 10 9.23 9.30 -2.15
N LEU A 11 8.21 9.38 -1.31
CA LEU A 11 8.42 9.60 0.12
C LEU A 11 9.13 8.40 0.75
N ALA A 12 8.75 7.19 0.36
CA ALA A 12 9.40 5.97 0.85
C ALA A 12 10.88 5.92 0.43
N ASP A 13 11.19 6.34 -0.79
CA ASP A 13 12.58 6.41 -1.24
C ASP A 13 13.42 7.33 -0.35
N GLU A 14 12.84 8.44 0.10
CA GLU A 14 13.53 9.36 1.01
C GLU A 14 13.64 8.82 2.44
N GLU A 15 12.55 8.27 2.95
CA GLU A 15 12.44 7.93 4.38
C GLU A 15 12.93 6.53 4.72
N LEU A 16 12.95 5.63 3.76
CA LEU A 16 13.24 4.22 4.02
C LEU A 16 14.52 3.73 3.35
N TYR A 17 15.28 4.59 2.67
CA TYR A 17 16.44 4.11 1.91
C TYR A 17 17.49 3.40 2.79
N GLU A 18 17.59 3.77 4.06
CA GLU A 18 18.52 3.14 5.00
C GLU A 18 18.03 1.76 5.49
N PHE A 19 16.73 1.49 5.33
CA PHE A 19 16.10 0.29 5.87
C PHE A 19 15.76 -0.73 4.78
N LEU A 20 15.65 -0.30 3.53
CA LEU A 20 15.32 -1.16 2.41
C LEU A 20 16.54 -1.36 1.52
N ASP A 21 16.71 -2.60 1.07
CA ASP A 21 17.79 -2.95 0.15
C ASP A 21 17.22 -2.91 -1.27
N GLY A 22 17.42 -1.78 -1.95
CA GLY A 22 16.85 -1.52 -3.25
C GLY A 22 15.87 -0.36 -3.23
N ASP A 23 15.18 -0.10 -4.34
CA ASP A 23 14.20 0.98 -4.39
C ASP A 23 12.87 0.54 -3.77
N SER A 24 12.10 1.54 -3.32
CA SER A 24 10.84 1.30 -2.63
C SER A 24 9.80 0.64 -3.52
N LYS A 25 9.76 0.99 -4.80
CA LYS A 25 8.79 0.40 -5.72
C LYS A 25 9.02 -1.10 -5.87
N GLU A 26 10.27 -1.51 -6.01
CA GLU A 26 10.62 -2.94 -6.08
C GLU A 26 10.20 -3.66 -4.80
N PHE A 27 10.48 -3.07 -3.64
CA PHE A 27 10.06 -3.66 -2.37
C PHE A 27 8.54 -3.81 -2.32
N PHE A 28 7.80 -2.76 -2.68
CA PHE A 28 6.34 -2.79 -2.61
C PHE A 28 5.70 -3.74 -3.63
N LEU A 29 6.41 -4.09 -4.69
CA LEU A 29 5.91 -5.06 -5.67
C LEU A 29 6.31 -6.50 -5.32
N HIS A 30 7.43 -6.69 -4.62
CA HIS A 30 8.02 -8.00 -4.38
C HIS A 30 8.35 -8.23 -2.90
N GLY A 31 7.33 -8.44 -2.10
CA GLY A 31 7.47 -8.75 -0.68
C GLY A 31 6.79 -7.76 0.25
N GLY A 32 6.70 -6.49 -0.14
CA GLY A 32 6.07 -5.43 0.65
C GLY A 32 4.70 -5.01 0.17
N CYS A 33 4.04 -5.82 -0.66
CA CYS A 33 2.74 -5.45 -1.24
C CYS A 33 1.66 -5.28 -0.16
N TYR A 34 1.70 -6.06 0.89
CA TYR A 34 0.77 -5.90 2.01
C TYR A 34 0.98 -4.56 2.71
N GLU A 35 2.24 -4.22 2.98
CA GLU A 35 2.58 -2.93 3.61
C GLU A 35 2.13 -1.76 2.75
N PHE A 36 2.38 -1.83 1.44
CA PHE A 36 1.93 -0.79 0.51
C PHE A 36 0.41 -0.64 0.54
N SER A 37 -0.31 -1.76 0.52
CA SER A 37 -1.78 -1.75 0.57
C SER A 37 -2.30 -1.11 1.85
N GLU A 38 -1.66 -1.40 3.00
CA GLU A 38 -2.03 -0.79 4.26
C GLU A 38 -1.77 0.73 4.27
N ILE A 39 -0.68 1.18 3.62
CA ILE A 39 -0.38 2.61 3.51
C ILE A 39 -1.49 3.32 2.73
N ILE A 40 -1.85 2.79 1.57
CA ILE A 40 -2.89 3.41 0.73
C ILE A 40 -4.24 3.39 1.44
N LYS A 41 -4.57 2.28 2.09
CA LYS A 41 -5.81 2.17 2.86
C LYS A 41 -5.87 3.22 3.98
N GLY A 42 -4.73 3.51 4.60
CA GLY A 42 -4.66 4.56 5.61
C GLY A 42 -4.88 5.97 5.05
N CYS A 43 -4.63 6.17 3.75
CA CYS A 43 -4.83 7.46 3.09
C CYS A 43 -6.22 7.59 2.49
N ILE A 44 -6.77 6.53 1.93
CA ILE A 44 -8.06 6.54 1.21
C ILE A 44 -9.07 5.74 2.01
N LYS A 45 -9.98 6.44 2.64
CA LYS A 45 -10.92 5.88 3.61
C LYS A 45 -11.78 4.74 3.08
N ASP A 46 -12.29 4.87 1.87
CA ASP A 46 -13.21 3.90 1.29
C ASP A 46 -12.53 2.86 0.42
N SER A 47 -11.23 2.68 0.60
CA SER A 47 -10.48 1.65 -0.11
C SER A 47 -10.48 0.33 0.67
N ARG A 48 -10.22 -0.77 -0.03
CA ARG A 48 -10.18 -2.11 0.55
C ARG A 48 -8.97 -2.87 0.05
N VAL A 49 -8.37 -3.63 0.96
CA VAL A 49 -7.26 -4.52 0.57
C VAL A 49 -7.82 -5.69 -0.21
N VAL A 50 -7.15 -6.04 -1.29
CA VAL A 50 -7.47 -7.22 -2.10
C VAL A 50 -6.25 -8.14 -2.18
N ILE A 51 -6.52 -9.42 -2.42
CA ILE A 51 -5.45 -10.40 -2.61
C ILE A 51 -5.76 -11.19 -3.89
N ASN A 52 -4.72 -11.54 -4.64
CA ASN A 52 -4.92 -12.33 -5.85
C ASN A 52 -5.31 -13.77 -5.51
N ASN A 53 -5.88 -14.48 -6.50
CA ASN A 53 -6.41 -15.83 -6.30
C ASN A 53 -5.34 -16.83 -5.86
N GLU A 54 -4.08 -16.57 -6.16
CA GLU A 54 -2.96 -17.44 -5.80
C GLU A 54 -2.38 -17.13 -4.43
N ASN A 55 -2.90 -16.12 -3.75
CA ASN A 55 -2.45 -15.66 -2.43
C ASN A 55 -0.96 -15.26 -2.43
N THR A 56 -0.49 -14.63 -3.51
CA THR A 56 0.91 -14.23 -3.67
C THR A 56 1.11 -12.72 -3.79
N HIS A 57 0.03 -11.95 -3.99
CA HIS A 57 0.15 -10.51 -4.21
C HIS A 57 -1.08 -9.77 -3.70
N CYS A 58 -0.86 -8.62 -3.07
CA CYS A 58 -1.90 -7.77 -2.52
C CYS A 58 -2.01 -6.47 -3.31
N GLY A 59 -3.17 -5.84 -3.24
CA GLY A 59 -3.42 -4.54 -3.82
C GLY A 59 -4.53 -3.82 -3.09
N ILE A 60 -4.97 -2.72 -3.68
CA ILE A 60 -6.05 -1.88 -3.14
C ILE A 60 -7.17 -1.75 -4.16
N LEU A 61 -8.39 -1.99 -3.71
CA LEU A 61 -9.60 -1.74 -4.49
C LEU A 61 -10.15 -0.38 -4.10
N PHE A 62 -10.34 0.48 -5.09
CA PHE A 62 -11.00 1.77 -4.91
C PHE A 62 -11.83 2.09 -6.16
N GLU A 63 -13.12 2.31 -5.96
CA GLU A 63 -14.05 2.68 -7.03
C GLU A 63 -13.95 1.73 -8.24
N ARG A 64 -14.05 0.43 -7.96
CA ARG A 64 -14.06 -0.65 -8.98
C ARG A 64 -12.74 -0.89 -9.71
N LYS A 65 -11.67 -0.20 -9.30
CA LYS A 65 -10.34 -0.38 -9.89
C LYS A 65 -9.40 -0.90 -8.84
N ILE A 66 -8.45 -1.72 -9.25
CA ILE A 66 -7.44 -2.27 -8.35
C ILE A 66 -6.08 -1.66 -8.69
N TYR A 67 -5.34 -1.30 -7.64
CA TYR A 67 -4.04 -0.66 -7.76
C TYR A 67 -3.00 -1.37 -6.92
N ASP A 68 -1.77 -1.37 -7.38
CA ASP A 68 -0.59 -1.74 -6.60
C ASP A 68 0.48 -0.68 -6.83
N ALA A 69 1.73 -0.94 -6.42
CA ALA A 69 2.78 0.05 -6.56
C ALA A 69 3.13 0.36 -8.02
N SER A 70 2.71 -0.47 -8.96
CA SER A 70 2.92 -0.22 -10.39
C SER A 70 1.81 0.64 -11.01
N GLY A 71 0.76 0.95 -10.25
CA GLY A 71 -0.39 1.70 -10.72
C GLY A 71 -1.62 0.82 -10.86
N LYS A 72 -2.47 1.12 -11.83
CA LYS A 72 -3.70 0.35 -12.06
C LYS A 72 -3.35 -1.05 -12.57
N VAL A 73 -3.91 -2.05 -11.91
CA VAL A 73 -3.70 -3.46 -12.25
C VAL A 73 -4.46 -3.81 -13.54
N LYS A 74 -3.82 -4.57 -14.43
CA LYS A 74 -4.41 -4.94 -15.73
C LYS A 74 -5.36 -6.13 -15.66
N ASN A 75 -5.27 -6.91 -14.58
CA ASN A 75 -6.05 -8.15 -14.42
C ASN A 75 -6.84 -8.15 -13.11
N PRO A 76 -7.76 -7.17 -12.92
CA PRO A 76 -8.48 -7.05 -11.64
C PRO A 76 -9.35 -8.27 -11.32
N GLN A 77 -9.75 -9.02 -12.33
CA GLN A 77 -10.55 -10.24 -12.14
C GLN A 77 -9.80 -11.33 -11.37
N ASP A 78 -8.49 -11.24 -11.29
CA ASP A 78 -7.67 -12.23 -10.57
C ASP A 78 -7.56 -11.93 -9.08
N PHE A 79 -8.24 -10.89 -8.60
CA PHE A 79 -8.20 -10.46 -7.21
C PHE A 79 -9.56 -10.59 -6.55
N LYS A 80 -9.54 -10.74 -5.23
CA LYS A 80 -10.76 -10.75 -4.40
C LYS A 80 -10.55 -9.82 -3.20
N VAL A 81 -11.65 -9.28 -2.67
CA VAL A 81 -11.60 -8.49 -1.44
C VAL A 81 -11.20 -9.41 -0.30
N ALA A 82 -10.23 -8.97 0.50
CA ALA A 82 -9.73 -9.75 1.61
C ALA A 82 -10.74 -9.76 2.76
N ASN A 83 -11.06 -10.95 3.26
CA ASN A 83 -11.87 -11.12 4.47
C ASN A 83 -10.95 -11.22 5.70
N LYS A 84 -11.51 -11.49 6.88
CA LYS A 84 -10.71 -11.59 8.12
C LYS A 84 -9.64 -12.66 8.06
N ASP A 85 -9.99 -13.83 7.50
CA ASP A 85 -9.04 -14.94 7.38
C ASP A 85 -7.93 -14.60 6.39
N ASP A 86 -8.29 -13.95 5.28
CA ASP A 86 -7.32 -13.47 4.30
C ASP A 86 -6.37 -12.44 4.92
N MET A 87 -6.90 -11.51 5.72
CA MET A 87 -6.09 -10.50 6.39
C MET A 87 -5.11 -11.13 7.37
N ALA A 88 -5.56 -12.12 8.15
CA ALA A 88 -4.69 -12.84 9.07
C ALA A 88 -3.59 -13.59 8.30
N TYR A 89 -3.95 -14.22 7.20
CA TYR A 89 -3.00 -14.92 6.33
C TYR A 89 -1.94 -13.95 5.77
N MET A 90 -2.38 -12.79 5.29
CA MET A 90 -1.46 -11.79 4.73
C MET A 90 -0.52 -11.23 5.79
N GLU A 91 -1.02 -10.99 6.99
CA GLU A 91 -0.21 -10.51 8.12
C GLU A 91 0.89 -11.50 8.46
N ASP A 92 0.54 -12.79 8.50
CA ASP A 92 1.49 -13.86 8.80
C ASP A 92 2.52 -14.04 7.70
N ARG A 93 2.08 -14.04 6.44
CA ARG A 93 2.95 -14.34 5.29
C ARG A 93 3.72 -13.13 4.76
N PHE A 94 3.07 -11.96 4.73
CA PHE A 94 3.66 -10.75 4.14
C PHE A 94 4.02 -9.69 5.17
N GLY A 95 3.76 -9.96 6.44
CA GLY A 95 4.14 -9.05 7.52
C GLY A 95 5.65 -8.86 7.56
N ILE A 96 6.07 -7.66 7.89
CA ILE A 96 7.49 -7.34 7.91
C ILE A 96 8.15 -7.95 9.14
N PRO A 97 9.22 -8.74 8.97
CA PRO A 97 9.98 -9.25 10.12
C PRO A 97 10.48 -8.12 11.00
N GLU A 98 10.68 -8.42 12.29
CA GLU A 98 11.12 -7.44 13.27
C GLU A 98 12.37 -6.66 12.81
N LYS A 99 13.29 -7.32 12.12
CA LYS A 99 14.49 -6.66 11.57
C LYS A 99 14.19 -5.56 10.56
N HIS A 100 12.98 -5.53 10.01
CA HIS A 100 12.56 -4.50 9.06
C HIS A 100 11.71 -3.41 9.72
N MET A 101 11.55 -3.45 11.04
CA MET A 101 10.84 -2.41 11.76
C MET A 101 11.62 -1.11 11.71
N VAL A 102 10.91 0.00 11.53
CA VAL A 102 11.49 1.33 11.44
C VAL A 102 11.16 2.10 12.72
N LYS A 103 12.17 2.34 13.54
CA LYS A 103 12.00 3.07 14.81
C LYS A 103 10.89 2.48 15.68
N GLY A 104 10.80 1.16 15.74
CA GLY A 104 9.81 0.46 16.56
C GLY A 104 8.42 0.36 15.96
N LYS A 105 8.25 0.77 14.71
CA LYS A 105 6.94 0.71 14.00
C LYS A 105 7.03 -0.16 12.76
N THR A 106 5.91 -0.69 12.33
CA THR A 106 5.84 -1.33 11.01
C THR A 106 6.09 -0.25 9.94
N ILE A 107 6.50 -0.70 8.76
CA ILE A 107 6.72 0.23 7.65
C ILE A 107 5.42 0.99 7.33
N SER A 108 4.28 0.30 7.32
CA SER A 108 3.01 0.97 7.05
C SER A 108 2.67 2.04 8.09
N ASP A 109 2.80 1.72 9.38
CA ASP A 109 2.53 2.69 10.45
C ASP A 109 3.49 3.88 10.38
N PHE A 110 4.77 3.61 10.14
CA PHE A 110 5.77 4.67 10.00
C PHE A 110 5.43 5.59 8.82
N MET A 111 5.11 5.01 7.67
CA MET A 111 4.79 5.79 6.47
C MET A 111 3.49 6.57 6.62
N ILE A 112 2.46 5.98 7.22
CA ILE A 112 1.20 6.68 7.46
C ILE A 112 1.44 7.91 8.35
N ALA A 113 2.26 7.78 9.39
CA ALA A 113 2.60 8.91 10.25
C ALA A 113 3.34 10.01 9.48
N LYS A 114 4.29 9.63 8.61
CA LYS A 114 5.00 10.59 7.77
C LYS A 114 4.09 11.29 6.77
N ILE A 115 3.18 10.55 6.16
CA ILE A 115 2.22 11.11 5.21
C ILE A 115 1.33 12.16 5.90
N LYS A 116 0.93 11.91 7.13
CA LYS A 116 0.12 12.86 7.90
C LYS A 116 0.83 14.19 8.15
N GLU A 117 2.16 14.18 8.16
CA GLU A 117 2.97 15.38 8.29
C GLU A 117 3.05 16.17 6.98
N CYS A 118 2.67 15.56 5.86
CA CYS A 118 2.69 16.18 4.55
C CYS A 118 1.34 16.81 4.24
N ASN A 119 1.34 17.87 3.45
CA ASN A 119 0.11 18.59 3.11
C ASN A 119 -0.49 18.02 1.82
N ILE A 120 -1.09 16.84 1.91
CA ILE A 120 -1.70 16.16 0.75
C ILE A 120 -3.22 16.02 0.87
N GLY A 121 -3.84 16.73 1.82
CA GLY A 121 -5.30 16.64 2.01
C GLY A 121 -6.08 16.95 0.75
N LYS A 122 -5.65 17.95 -0.02
CA LYS A 122 -6.30 18.32 -1.28
C LYS A 122 -6.18 17.23 -2.35
N LEU A 123 -5.02 16.57 -2.40
CA LEU A 123 -4.84 15.45 -3.34
C LEU A 123 -5.80 14.32 -3.00
N ILE A 124 -5.91 13.96 -1.72
CA ILE A 124 -6.80 12.91 -1.27
C ILE A 124 -8.26 13.28 -1.56
N GLU A 125 -8.68 14.51 -1.25
CA GLU A 125 -10.02 14.99 -1.54
C GLU A 125 -10.34 14.90 -3.03
N ARG A 126 -9.40 15.27 -3.88
CA ARG A 126 -9.57 15.19 -5.33
C ARG A 126 -9.76 13.76 -5.79
N ILE A 127 -8.94 12.84 -5.28
CA ILE A 127 -9.05 11.42 -5.64
C ILE A 127 -10.42 10.88 -5.24
N GLU A 128 -10.83 11.13 -4.00
CA GLU A 128 -12.10 10.63 -3.48
C GLU A 128 -13.30 11.30 -4.18
N GLY A 129 -13.15 12.56 -4.57
CA GLY A 129 -14.22 13.30 -5.27
C GLY A 129 -14.35 12.93 -6.73
N GLU A 130 -13.25 12.78 -7.46
CA GLU A 130 -13.27 12.46 -8.88
C GLU A 130 -13.83 11.08 -9.20
N GLU A 131 -13.62 10.13 -8.28
CA GLU A 131 -14.04 8.76 -8.49
C GLU A 131 -15.55 8.56 -8.21
N ARG A 132 -16.18 9.53 -7.64
CA ARG A 132 -17.59 9.50 -7.32
C ARG A 132 -18.41 10.22 -8.37
#